data_1d30eb8f210bdef6e58f7b9931d2411d
#
_entry.id   1d30eb8f210bdef6e58f7b9931d2411d
#
_cell.length_a   1.000
_cell.length_b   1.000
_cell.length_c   1.000
_cell.angle_alpha   90.00
_cell.angle_beta   90.00
_cell.angle_gamma   90.00
#
_symmetry.space_group_name_H-M   'P 1'
#
loop_
_entity.id
_entity.type
_entity.pdbx_description
1 polymer ?
#
loop_
_entity_poly.entity_id
_entity_poly.type
_entity_poly.pdbx_seq_one_letter_code
_entity_poly.pdbx_strand_id
1 'polypeptide(L)'
;MARISLDPPTTLGYRLGRWFSRRKYGVMLDPGAAIGHNMQVGRSYAIFEMQAERWRTLDRDLKDLAVTAAAARIRCAWCMDFGFWAATVGHAVPPAKIEAVPAWRDSDLFSELELLVVAYAEAMTATPPEVTDEMVAELGRHLSEAQLVELTAIIAVENLRSRIKYALGLTPQGIADGGDPARAGRQAATAP
;
A
#
# COMPACT_ATOMS: atom_id res chain seq x y z
N MET A 1 -14.38 0.01 11.85
CA MET A 1 -13.85 0.34 13.20
C MET A 1 -12.64 -0.55 13.46
N ALA A 2 -11.52 -0.01 13.93
CA ALA A 2 -10.32 -0.81 14.24
C ALA A 2 -10.65 -1.88 15.29
N ARG A 3 -10.07 -3.09 15.11
CA ARG A 3 -10.25 -4.23 16.03
C ARG A 3 -9.27 -4.22 17.19
N ILE A 4 -8.35 -3.26 17.21
CA ILE A 4 -7.36 -3.02 18.28
C ILE A 4 -7.36 -1.53 18.63
N SER A 5 -6.98 -1.19 19.86
CA SER A 5 -6.79 0.21 20.25
C SER A 5 -5.74 0.89 19.38
N LEU A 6 -5.96 2.15 19.04
CA LEU A 6 -4.99 3.00 18.36
C LEU A 6 -4.23 3.90 19.35
N ASP A 7 -4.29 3.58 20.64
CA ASP A 7 -3.55 4.25 21.72
C ASP A 7 -2.60 3.27 22.41
N PRO A 8 -1.44 2.96 21.79
CA PRO A 8 -0.47 2.04 22.36
C PRO A 8 0.30 2.68 23.52
N PRO A 9 0.98 1.86 24.36
CA PRO A 9 1.83 2.35 25.45
C PRO A 9 2.86 3.37 24.96
N THR A 10 2.98 4.49 25.68
CA THR A 10 3.86 5.60 25.32
C THR A 10 5.33 5.28 25.63
N THR A 11 5.95 4.46 24.78
CA THR A 11 7.39 4.18 24.85
C THR A 11 8.20 5.26 24.13
N LEU A 12 9.51 5.35 24.40
CA LEU A 12 10.39 6.29 23.69
C LEU A 12 10.39 6.04 22.17
N GLY A 13 10.42 4.77 21.76
CA GLY A 13 10.36 4.39 20.34
C GLY A 13 9.04 4.80 19.68
N TYR A 14 7.91 4.60 20.36
CA TYR A 14 6.61 5.05 19.85
C TYR A 14 6.52 6.58 19.74
N ARG A 15 7.03 7.32 20.74
CA ARG A 15 7.08 8.79 20.69
C ARG A 15 7.87 9.31 19.49
N LEU A 16 9.03 8.69 19.20
CA LEU A 16 9.84 9.03 18.04
C LEU A 16 9.11 8.71 16.72
N GLY A 17 8.52 7.52 16.61
CA GLY A 17 7.72 7.13 15.44
C GLY A 17 6.53 8.06 15.21
N ARG A 18 5.82 8.45 16.27
CA ARG A 18 4.71 9.41 16.22
C ARG A 18 5.18 10.81 15.78
N TRP A 19 6.31 11.28 16.28
CA TRP A 19 6.89 12.55 15.84
C TRP A 19 7.23 12.51 14.36
N PHE A 20 7.90 11.44 13.90
CA PHE A 20 8.25 11.26 12.49
C PHE A 20 7.00 11.18 11.59
N SER A 21 5.99 10.40 11.98
CA SER A 21 4.73 10.28 11.23
C SER A 21 4.05 11.65 11.08
N ARG A 22 3.93 12.41 12.17
CA ARG A 22 3.35 13.75 12.13
C ARG A 22 4.17 14.73 11.29
N ARG A 23 5.48 14.62 11.32
CA ARG A 23 6.37 15.48 10.53
C ARG A 23 6.26 15.20 9.04
N LYS A 24 6.13 13.90 8.64
CA LYS A 24 6.09 13.46 7.24
C LYS A 24 4.68 13.53 6.64
N TYR A 25 3.66 13.17 7.40
CA TYR A 25 2.28 12.99 6.92
C TYR A 25 1.26 13.95 7.56
N GLY A 26 1.67 14.81 8.45
CA GLY A 26 0.76 15.70 9.19
C GLY A 26 0.02 15.01 10.34
N VAL A 27 -0.07 13.70 10.33
CA VAL A 27 -0.85 12.89 11.29
C VAL A 27 -0.05 11.68 11.79
N MET A 28 -0.53 11.06 12.87
CA MET A 28 -0.12 9.71 13.21
C MET A 28 -0.90 8.71 12.35
N LEU A 29 -0.18 7.89 11.59
CA LEU A 29 -0.81 6.86 10.79
C LEU A 29 -1.31 5.71 11.69
N ASP A 30 -2.56 5.28 11.50
CA ASP A 30 -3.19 4.21 12.28
C ASP A 30 -2.40 2.89 12.30
N PRO A 31 -1.80 2.42 11.17
CA PRO A 31 -0.93 1.25 11.21
C PRO A 31 0.25 1.39 12.17
N GLY A 32 0.85 2.58 12.24
CA GLY A 32 1.93 2.86 13.17
C GLY A 32 1.46 2.85 14.63
N ALA A 33 0.25 3.33 14.89
CA ALA A 33 -0.36 3.27 16.21
C ALA A 33 -0.70 1.82 16.61
N ALA A 34 -1.33 1.06 15.71
CA ALA A 34 -1.68 -0.35 15.93
C ALA A 34 -0.43 -1.22 16.18
N ILE A 35 0.60 -1.09 15.35
CA ILE A 35 1.87 -1.83 15.48
C ILE A 35 2.64 -1.38 16.73
N GLY A 36 2.44 -0.14 17.19
CA GLY A 36 3.05 0.42 18.39
C GLY A 36 2.76 -0.35 19.68
N HIS A 37 1.72 -1.20 19.72
CA HIS A 37 1.46 -2.11 20.84
C HIS A 37 2.54 -3.17 21.01
N ASN A 38 3.29 -3.49 19.94
CA ASN A 38 4.44 -4.38 20.01
C ASN A 38 5.66 -3.71 19.37
N MET A 39 6.47 -3.06 20.20
CA MET A 39 7.65 -2.31 19.75
C MET A 39 8.73 -3.18 19.09
N GLN A 40 8.78 -4.48 19.38
CA GLN A 40 9.71 -5.40 18.73
C GLN A 40 9.31 -5.59 17.26
N VAL A 41 8.02 -5.87 17.01
CA VAL A 41 7.46 -5.96 15.66
C VAL A 41 7.58 -4.60 14.96
N GLY A 42 7.19 -3.52 15.64
CA GLY A 42 7.20 -2.16 15.07
C GLY A 42 8.59 -1.72 14.61
N ARG A 43 9.64 -2.03 15.38
CA ARG A 43 11.02 -1.70 15.01
C ARG A 43 11.49 -2.50 13.78
N SER A 44 11.23 -3.81 13.75
CA SER A 44 11.60 -4.65 12.61
C SER A 44 10.87 -4.22 11.34
N TYR A 45 9.58 -3.94 11.47
CA TYR A 45 8.74 -3.47 10.37
C TYR A 45 9.22 -2.12 9.84
N ALA A 46 9.52 -1.15 10.71
CA ALA A 46 10.01 0.16 10.30
C ALA A 46 11.38 0.09 9.58
N ILE A 47 12.29 -0.77 10.04
CA ILE A 47 13.58 -0.98 9.36
C ILE A 47 13.37 -1.57 7.98
N PHE A 48 12.49 -2.58 7.86
CA PHE A 48 12.17 -3.20 6.59
C PHE A 48 11.54 -2.21 5.60
N GLU A 49 10.56 -1.40 6.04
CA GLU A 49 9.95 -0.35 5.21
C GLU A 49 10.98 0.67 4.71
N MET A 50 11.89 1.13 5.58
CA MET A 50 12.95 2.05 5.17
C MET A 50 13.90 1.44 4.12
N GLN A 51 14.13 0.12 4.15
CA GLN A 51 14.93 -0.55 3.12
C GLN A 51 14.13 -0.72 1.81
N ALA A 52 12.87 -1.11 1.89
CA ALA A 52 12.00 -1.25 0.72
C ALA A 52 11.80 0.09 -0.02
N GLU A 53 11.70 1.21 0.69
CA GLU A 53 11.63 2.54 0.08
C GLU A 53 12.89 2.91 -0.76
N ARG A 54 14.01 2.20 -0.59
CA ARG A 54 15.27 2.44 -1.31
C ARG A 54 15.41 1.64 -2.60
N TRP A 55 14.54 0.69 -2.87
CA TRP A 55 14.57 -0.08 -4.10
C TRP A 55 14.27 0.83 -5.29
N ARG A 56 15.12 0.81 -6.32
CA ARG A 56 15.10 1.79 -7.43
C ARG A 56 15.33 1.15 -8.80
N THR A 57 15.33 -0.18 -8.89
CA THR A 57 15.61 -0.88 -10.14
C THR A 57 14.39 -0.87 -11.06
N LEU A 58 13.20 -1.04 -10.49
CA LEU A 58 11.93 -0.94 -11.21
C LEU A 58 11.41 0.50 -11.22
N ASP A 59 10.77 0.88 -12.33
CA ASP A 59 10.06 2.14 -12.45
C ASP A 59 9.03 2.31 -11.32
N ARG A 60 8.94 3.52 -10.81
CA ARG A 60 8.11 3.82 -9.66
C ARG A 60 6.62 3.72 -9.97
N ASP A 61 6.21 4.18 -11.14
CA ASP A 61 4.81 4.13 -11.57
C ASP A 61 4.32 2.69 -11.66
N LEU A 62 5.16 1.78 -12.17
CA LEU A 62 4.84 0.35 -12.20
C LEU A 62 4.70 -0.25 -10.78
N LYS A 63 5.53 0.19 -9.83
CA LYS A 63 5.39 -0.22 -8.42
C LYS A 63 4.09 0.28 -7.80
N ASP A 64 3.73 1.54 -8.05
CA ASP A 64 2.50 2.12 -7.52
C ASP A 64 1.25 1.43 -8.07
N LEU A 65 1.24 1.07 -9.35
CA LEU A 65 0.17 0.26 -9.96
C LEU A 65 0.08 -1.14 -9.35
N ALA A 66 1.22 -1.83 -9.20
CA ALA A 66 1.28 -3.17 -8.60
C ALA A 66 0.81 -3.18 -7.14
N VAL A 67 1.26 -2.21 -6.35
CA VAL A 67 0.85 -2.02 -4.94
C VAL A 67 -0.64 -1.76 -4.85
N THR A 68 -1.18 -0.88 -5.71
CA THR A 68 -2.62 -0.58 -5.75
C THR A 68 -3.44 -1.81 -6.12
N ALA A 69 -3.00 -2.60 -7.10
CA ALA A 69 -3.68 -3.83 -7.52
C ALA A 69 -3.72 -4.87 -6.38
N ALA A 70 -2.60 -5.08 -5.69
CA ALA A 70 -2.54 -5.98 -4.54
C ALA A 70 -3.44 -5.50 -3.39
N ALA A 71 -3.43 -4.20 -3.07
CA ALA A 71 -4.28 -3.61 -2.04
C ALA A 71 -5.78 -3.75 -2.38
N ALA A 72 -6.16 -3.52 -3.64
CA ALA A 72 -7.51 -3.67 -4.15
C ALA A 72 -7.98 -5.15 -4.06
N ARG A 73 -7.13 -6.10 -4.46
CA ARG A 73 -7.43 -7.54 -4.40
C ARG A 73 -7.66 -8.03 -2.98
N ILE A 74 -6.90 -7.51 -2.00
CA ILE A 74 -7.08 -7.82 -0.57
C ILE A 74 -8.27 -7.03 0.02
N ARG A 75 -8.74 -5.97 -0.66
CA ARG A 75 -9.76 -5.04 -0.15
C ARG A 75 -9.29 -4.28 1.10
N CYS A 76 -8.01 -3.88 1.12
CA CYS A 76 -7.46 -3.06 2.19
C CYS A 76 -7.84 -1.59 1.96
N ALA A 77 -8.94 -1.14 2.53
CA ALA A 77 -9.44 0.22 2.32
C ALA A 77 -8.43 1.29 2.80
N TRP A 78 -7.72 1.05 3.91
CA TRP A 78 -6.65 1.95 4.36
C TRP A 78 -5.50 2.04 3.35
N CYS A 79 -5.11 0.89 2.75
CA CYS A 79 -4.03 0.86 1.76
C CYS A 79 -4.42 1.59 0.47
N MET A 80 -5.69 1.50 0.08
CA MET A 80 -6.21 2.22 -1.09
C MET A 80 -6.18 3.74 -0.87
N ASP A 81 -6.61 4.22 0.30
CA ASP A 81 -6.57 5.64 0.66
C ASP A 81 -5.13 6.19 0.69
N PHE A 82 -4.24 5.53 1.43
CA PHE A 82 -2.84 5.94 1.52
C PHE A 82 -2.10 5.77 0.19
N GLY A 83 -2.33 4.66 -0.52
CA GLY A 83 -1.71 4.34 -1.80
C GLY A 83 -2.07 5.36 -2.88
N PHE A 84 -3.32 5.79 -2.94
CA PHE A 84 -3.77 6.85 -3.84
C PHE A 84 -2.99 8.15 -3.59
N TRP A 85 -2.91 8.59 -2.35
CA TRP A 85 -2.14 9.78 -1.98
C TRP A 85 -0.65 9.62 -2.33
N ALA A 86 -0.04 8.49 -2.01
CA ALA A 86 1.38 8.25 -2.27
C ALA A 86 1.70 8.28 -3.76
N ALA A 87 0.89 7.63 -4.59
CA ALA A 87 1.07 7.57 -6.03
C ALA A 87 0.82 8.92 -6.71
N THR A 88 -0.23 9.64 -6.33
CA THR A 88 -0.66 10.86 -7.01
C THR A 88 0.08 12.10 -6.52
N VAL A 89 0.21 12.27 -5.20
CA VAL A 89 0.88 13.45 -4.61
C VAL A 89 2.39 13.23 -4.49
N GLY A 90 2.81 12.02 -4.13
CA GLY A 90 4.21 11.68 -3.92
C GLY A 90 4.98 11.38 -5.22
N HIS A 91 4.32 10.78 -6.22
CA HIS A 91 4.98 10.24 -7.41
C HIS A 91 4.42 10.75 -8.75
N ALA A 92 3.38 11.56 -8.72
CA ALA A 92 2.76 12.18 -9.89
C ALA A 92 2.11 11.20 -10.90
N VAL A 93 1.73 9.99 -10.48
CA VAL A 93 0.90 9.11 -11.29
C VAL A 93 -0.47 9.76 -11.50
N PRO A 94 -1.03 9.78 -12.72
CA PRO A 94 -2.34 10.38 -12.97
C PRO A 94 -3.41 9.75 -12.06
N PRO A 95 -4.20 10.56 -11.31
CA PRO A 95 -5.24 10.05 -10.40
C PRO A 95 -6.19 9.07 -11.05
N ALA A 96 -6.69 9.39 -12.26
CA ALA A 96 -7.61 8.54 -13.01
C ALA A 96 -7.05 7.12 -13.27
N LYS A 97 -5.72 7.00 -13.43
CA LYS A 97 -5.07 5.70 -13.65
C LYS A 97 -5.09 4.86 -12.36
N ILE A 98 -4.80 5.46 -11.21
CA ILE A 98 -4.86 4.77 -9.91
C ILE A 98 -6.30 4.36 -9.56
N GLU A 99 -7.27 5.25 -9.82
CA GLU A 99 -8.71 4.97 -9.61
C GLU A 99 -9.22 3.83 -10.50
N ALA A 100 -8.67 3.69 -11.71
CA ALA A 100 -9.05 2.64 -12.64
C ALA A 100 -8.49 1.25 -12.29
N VAL A 101 -7.43 1.15 -11.45
CA VAL A 101 -6.79 -0.13 -11.12
C VAL A 101 -7.77 -1.21 -10.62
N PRO A 102 -8.77 -0.93 -9.75
CA PRO A 102 -9.71 -1.98 -9.32
C PRO A 102 -10.58 -2.57 -10.44
N ALA A 103 -10.74 -1.85 -11.55
CA ALA A 103 -11.50 -2.25 -12.73
C ALA A 103 -10.65 -2.19 -14.02
N TRP A 104 -9.36 -2.48 -13.91
CA TRP A 104 -8.37 -2.27 -14.96
C TRP A 104 -8.70 -2.97 -16.30
N ARG A 105 -9.45 -4.08 -16.25
CA ARG A 105 -9.85 -4.84 -17.45
C ARG A 105 -10.84 -4.09 -18.34
N ASP A 106 -11.57 -3.14 -17.76
CA ASP A 106 -12.60 -2.32 -18.43
C ASP A 106 -12.07 -0.92 -18.78
N SER A 107 -10.73 -0.70 -18.66
CA SER A 107 -10.10 0.61 -18.83
C SER A 107 -9.04 0.59 -19.94
N ASP A 108 -9.02 1.63 -20.76
CA ASP A 108 -8.04 1.87 -21.82
C ASP A 108 -6.88 2.79 -21.39
N LEU A 109 -6.79 3.09 -20.10
CA LEU A 109 -5.76 4.01 -19.55
C LEU A 109 -4.37 3.37 -19.40
N PHE A 110 -4.27 2.04 -19.50
CA PHE A 110 -3.04 1.30 -19.22
C PHE A 110 -2.31 0.89 -20.49
N SER A 111 -0.99 1.02 -20.48
CA SER A 111 -0.11 0.41 -21.49
C SER A 111 -0.08 -1.11 -21.33
N GLU A 112 0.43 -1.82 -22.36
CA GLU A 112 0.58 -3.26 -22.35
C GLU A 112 1.38 -3.75 -21.13
N LEU A 113 2.53 -3.12 -20.84
CA LEU A 113 3.34 -3.48 -19.67
C LEU A 113 2.61 -3.23 -18.35
N GLU A 114 1.86 -2.13 -18.22
CA GLU A 114 1.09 -1.84 -17.01
C GLU A 114 -0.03 -2.87 -16.79
N LEU A 115 -0.69 -3.32 -17.85
CA LEU A 115 -1.68 -4.41 -17.77
C LEU A 115 -1.07 -5.72 -17.28
N LEU A 116 0.13 -6.08 -17.79
CA LEU A 116 0.87 -7.26 -17.33
C LEU A 116 1.25 -7.14 -15.85
N VAL A 117 1.72 -5.98 -15.42
CA VAL A 117 2.10 -5.70 -14.01
C VAL A 117 0.90 -5.82 -13.07
N VAL A 118 -0.24 -5.24 -13.43
CA VAL A 118 -1.47 -5.29 -12.62
C VAL A 118 -2.02 -6.72 -12.56
N ALA A 119 -2.04 -7.45 -13.69
CA ALA A 119 -2.47 -8.85 -13.75
C ALA A 119 -1.58 -9.75 -12.88
N TYR A 120 -0.26 -9.55 -12.94
CA TYR A 120 0.71 -10.29 -12.13
C TYR A 120 0.52 -10.01 -10.64
N ALA A 121 0.28 -8.75 -10.26
CA ALA A 121 0.04 -8.37 -8.88
C ALA A 121 -1.25 -9.01 -8.31
N GLU A 122 -2.32 -9.07 -9.11
CA GLU A 122 -3.55 -9.80 -8.74
C GLU A 122 -3.29 -11.29 -8.55
N ALA A 123 -2.61 -11.94 -9.52
CA ALA A 123 -2.30 -13.36 -9.49
C ALA A 123 -1.44 -13.74 -8.28
N MET A 124 -0.40 -12.94 -7.98
CA MET A 124 0.42 -13.12 -6.77
C MET A 124 -0.37 -12.97 -5.48
N THR A 125 -1.40 -12.13 -5.49
CA THR A 125 -2.19 -11.79 -4.28
C THR A 125 -3.34 -12.76 -4.06
N ALA A 126 -3.70 -13.56 -5.04
CA ALA A 126 -4.68 -14.64 -4.90
C ALA A 126 -4.26 -15.65 -3.82
N THR A 127 -5.23 -16.42 -3.30
CA THR A 127 -4.97 -17.49 -2.33
C THR A 127 -5.75 -18.75 -2.75
N PRO A 128 -5.08 -19.80 -3.25
CA PRO A 128 -3.64 -19.87 -3.52
C PRO A 128 -3.18 -18.88 -4.60
N PRO A 129 -1.86 -18.58 -4.72
CA PRO A 129 -1.34 -17.75 -5.82
C PRO A 129 -1.63 -18.37 -7.19
N GLU A 130 -1.94 -17.51 -8.17
CA GLU A 130 -2.37 -17.90 -9.53
C GLU A 130 -1.33 -17.49 -10.59
N VAL A 131 -0.08 -17.26 -10.19
CA VAL A 131 1.02 -16.92 -11.11
C VAL A 131 1.35 -18.12 -12.00
N THR A 132 1.45 -17.88 -13.31
CA THR A 132 1.85 -18.90 -14.30
C THR A 132 3.21 -18.59 -14.91
N ASP A 133 3.84 -19.61 -15.51
CA ASP A 133 5.12 -19.46 -16.22
C ASP A 133 4.99 -18.49 -17.40
N GLU A 134 3.83 -18.47 -18.06
CA GLU A 134 3.54 -17.56 -19.18
C GLU A 134 3.51 -16.10 -18.72
N MET A 135 2.91 -15.79 -17.56
CA MET A 135 2.92 -14.43 -17.00
C MET A 135 4.36 -13.95 -16.75
N VAL A 136 5.19 -14.81 -16.19
CA VAL A 136 6.58 -14.49 -15.89
C VAL A 136 7.38 -14.32 -17.20
N ALA A 137 7.18 -15.20 -18.17
CA ALA A 137 7.85 -15.11 -19.48
C ALA A 137 7.44 -13.82 -20.22
N GLU A 138 6.18 -13.43 -20.16
CA GLU A 138 5.68 -12.21 -20.81
C GLU A 138 6.27 -10.95 -20.16
N LEU A 139 6.28 -10.86 -18.84
CA LEU A 139 6.95 -9.79 -18.11
C LEU A 139 8.44 -9.72 -18.44
N GLY A 140 9.10 -10.87 -18.58
CA GLY A 140 10.52 -10.97 -18.92
C GLY A 140 10.90 -10.43 -20.32
N ARG A 141 9.93 -10.19 -21.21
CA ARG A 141 10.14 -9.48 -22.48
C ARG A 141 10.32 -7.97 -22.32
N HIS A 142 9.79 -7.42 -21.23
CA HIS A 142 9.76 -5.99 -20.95
C HIS A 142 10.68 -5.60 -19.78
N LEU A 143 10.89 -6.52 -18.83
CA LEU A 143 11.63 -6.28 -17.59
C LEU A 143 12.88 -7.17 -17.53
N SER A 144 13.98 -6.63 -17.04
CA SER A 144 15.12 -7.43 -16.63
C SER A 144 14.78 -8.30 -15.41
N GLU A 145 15.56 -9.37 -15.17
CA GLU A 145 15.40 -10.21 -13.98
C GLU A 145 15.45 -9.40 -12.67
N ALA A 146 16.32 -8.40 -12.59
CA ALA A 146 16.41 -7.54 -11.42
C ALA A 146 15.13 -6.69 -11.20
N GLN A 147 14.52 -6.20 -12.28
CA GLN A 147 13.24 -5.47 -12.20
C GLN A 147 12.08 -6.40 -11.84
N LEU A 148 12.07 -7.62 -12.40
CA LEU A 148 11.04 -8.62 -12.07
C LEU A 148 11.14 -9.06 -10.60
N VAL A 149 12.35 -9.22 -10.06
CA VAL A 149 12.57 -9.50 -8.64
C VAL A 149 12.06 -8.34 -7.77
N GLU A 150 12.34 -7.08 -8.14
CA GLU A 150 11.84 -5.92 -7.40
C GLU A 150 10.31 -5.81 -7.47
N LEU A 151 9.69 -6.08 -8.64
CA LEU A 151 8.25 -6.13 -8.80
C LEU A 151 7.62 -7.19 -7.87
N THR A 152 8.15 -8.40 -7.91
CA THR A 152 7.69 -9.51 -7.09
C THR A 152 7.82 -9.18 -5.59
N ALA A 153 8.96 -8.61 -5.20
CA ALA A 153 9.21 -8.23 -3.81
C ALA A 153 8.25 -7.14 -3.32
N ILE A 154 8.00 -6.07 -4.13
CA ILE A 154 7.11 -4.99 -3.68
C ILE A 154 5.64 -5.44 -3.58
N ILE A 155 5.19 -6.35 -4.44
CA ILE A 155 3.87 -6.97 -4.34
C ILE A 155 3.77 -7.79 -3.04
N ALA A 156 4.79 -8.58 -2.70
CA ALA A 156 4.83 -9.35 -1.46
C ALA A 156 4.81 -8.45 -0.22
N VAL A 157 5.53 -7.32 -0.26
CA VAL A 157 5.50 -6.28 0.78
C VAL A 157 4.09 -5.73 0.94
N GLU A 158 3.40 -5.41 -0.16
CA GLU A 158 2.02 -4.91 -0.06
C GLU A 158 1.05 -5.98 0.44
N ASN A 159 1.24 -7.25 0.10
CA ASN A 159 0.49 -8.34 0.70
C ASN A 159 0.66 -8.39 2.23
N LEU A 160 1.88 -8.23 2.73
CA LEU A 160 2.16 -8.12 4.16
C LEU A 160 1.44 -6.91 4.77
N ARG A 161 1.60 -5.73 4.17
CA ARG A 161 0.99 -4.47 4.61
C ARG A 161 -0.53 -4.57 4.68
N SER A 162 -1.14 -4.99 3.58
CA SER A 162 -2.59 -5.05 3.42
C SER A 162 -3.22 -6.10 4.34
N ARG A 163 -2.63 -7.28 4.47
CA ARG A 163 -3.16 -8.34 5.34
C ARG A 163 -3.11 -7.97 6.82
N ILE A 164 -2.04 -7.32 7.29
CA ILE A 164 -1.94 -6.81 8.67
C ILE A 164 -3.03 -5.76 8.92
N LYS A 165 -3.15 -4.76 8.06
CA LYS A 165 -4.12 -3.67 8.21
C LYS A 165 -5.56 -4.17 8.13
N TYR A 166 -5.85 -5.05 7.18
CA TYR A 166 -7.15 -5.68 7.03
C TYR A 166 -7.53 -6.52 8.26
N ALA A 167 -6.60 -7.36 8.75
CA ALA A 167 -6.82 -8.19 9.94
C ALA A 167 -7.08 -7.35 11.20
N LEU A 168 -6.42 -6.20 11.34
CA LEU A 168 -6.60 -5.26 12.45
C LEU A 168 -7.82 -4.32 12.25
N GLY A 169 -8.51 -4.42 11.12
CA GLY A 169 -9.73 -3.63 10.83
C GLY A 169 -9.45 -2.14 10.67
N LEU A 170 -8.28 -1.77 10.12
CA LEU A 170 -7.95 -0.36 9.91
C LEU A 170 -8.78 0.21 8.75
N THR A 171 -9.34 1.39 8.96
CA THR A 171 -10.19 2.12 8.01
C THR A 171 -9.44 3.29 7.40
N PRO A 172 -9.87 3.82 6.24
CA PRO A 172 -9.29 5.02 5.64
C PRO A 172 -9.19 6.18 6.64
N GLN A 173 -8.11 6.96 6.54
CA GLN A 173 -7.91 8.18 7.33
C GLN A 173 -8.19 9.46 6.53
N GLY A 174 -8.67 9.36 5.27
CA GLY A 174 -8.93 10.48 4.38
C GLY A 174 -7.65 11.22 3.94
N ILE A 175 -6.54 10.49 3.83
CA ILE A 175 -5.24 11.07 3.44
C ILE A 175 -5.29 11.50 1.98
N ALA A 176 -6.00 10.74 1.13
CA ALA A 176 -6.22 11.04 -0.28
C ALA A 176 -6.93 12.39 -0.51
N ASP A 177 -7.84 12.78 0.38
CA ASP A 177 -8.64 14.00 0.25
C ASP A 177 -7.93 15.28 0.69
N GLY A 178 -6.62 15.27 0.80
CA GLY A 178 -5.83 16.42 1.30
C GLY A 178 -5.89 16.59 2.82
N GLY A 179 -6.27 15.54 3.48
CA GLY A 179 -6.18 15.16 4.87
C GLY A 179 -6.30 16.24 5.94
N ASP A 180 -7.52 16.65 6.27
CA ASP A 180 -7.81 16.97 7.68
C ASP A 180 -8.36 15.69 8.35
N PRO A 181 -7.56 14.96 9.14
CA PRO A 181 -7.98 13.71 9.80
C PRO A 181 -9.17 13.94 10.76
N ALA A 182 -9.39 15.20 11.19
CA ALA A 182 -10.55 15.59 11.97
C ALA A 182 -11.86 15.54 11.16
N ARG A 183 -11.82 15.54 9.82
CA ARG A 183 -12.99 15.37 8.95
C ARG A 183 -13.33 13.89 8.73
N ALA A 184 -12.34 13.01 8.54
CA ALA A 184 -12.57 11.58 8.35
C ALA A 184 -13.26 10.92 9.57
N GLY A 185 -12.87 11.29 10.78
CA GLY A 185 -13.51 10.80 12.01
C GLY A 185 -14.98 11.23 12.18
N ARG A 186 -15.39 12.35 11.59
CA ARG A 186 -16.78 12.83 11.64
C ARG A 186 -17.70 12.14 10.64
N GLN A 187 -17.20 11.73 9.47
CA GLN A 187 -17.98 11.00 8.47
C GLN A 187 -18.23 9.55 8.89
N ALA A 188 -17.28 8.91 9.57
CA ALA A 188 -17.46 7.56 10.11
C ALA A 188 -18.48 7.49 11.27
N ALA A 189 -18.69 8.61 12.00
CA ALA A 189 -19.65 8.69 13.09
C ALA A 189 -21.09 9.01 12.65
N THR A 190 -21.31 9.37 11.37
CA THR A 190 -22.62 9.76 10.83
C THR A 190 -23.15 8.80 9.76
N ALA A 191 -22.48 7.68 9.50
CA ALA A 191 -23.00 6.61 8.65
C ALA A 191 -24.02 5.76 9.44
N PRO A 192 -25.23 5.55 8.89
CA PRO A 192 -26.33 4.83 9.55
C PRO A 192 -26.05 3.35 9.76
#